data_66968be1e1bf6ff131c35539fb9c28a8
#
_entry.id   66968be1e1bf6ff131c35539fb9c28a8
#
_cell.length_a   1.000
_cell.length_b   1.000
_cell.length_c   1.000
_cell.angle_alpha   90.00
_cell.angle_beta   90.00
_cell.angle_gamma   90.00
#
_symmetry.space_group_name_H-M   'P 1'
#
loop_
_entity.id
_entity.type
_entity.pdbx_description
1 polymer ?
#
loop_
_entity_poly.entity_id
_entity_poly.type
_entity_poly.pdbx_seq_one_letter_code
_entity_poly.pdbx_strand_id
1 'polypeptide(L)'
;MINKSIVLIIILGITLLGCRLNKDNNNTQQMNQYDFGKAWEKVDALEKQGLVKTMFNKVTEIHENALKSGAGEQLIKALIYQGMYHTNVEEDGLIKTIESFESSLEMASEPEKSILQSLLAELYDIYLNQNLWKFNNRSQSSDQLDADIRNWSPTQLVDQSTKLYLASVAYDQLHKVEVDKYKELIRTNETTPGIRHTLLDILAHRAIQYFKGGKPFLVESRGRFILNDEKLFANRKEFEKIRFDQEVSSRQKTVLELYQHLTRKHLEENNQAELLDLDLNRIS
;
A
#
# COMPACT_ATOMS: atom_id res chain seq x y z
N MET A 1 -8.66 1.53 64.31
CA MET A 1 -7.20 1.84 64.34
C MET A 1 -6.48 0.53 64.10
N ILE A 2 -6.10 0.28 62.86
CA ILE A 2 -5.38 -0.93 62.44
C ILE A 2 -3.91 -0.59 62.48
N ASN A 3 -3.20 -1.39 63.22
CA ASN A 3 -1.83 -1.18 63.67
C ASN A 3 -0.84 -1.27 62.49
N LYS A 4 -0.14 -0.18 62.22
CA LYS A 4 0.84 -0.04 61.11
C LYS A 4 2.09 -0.91 61.25
N SER A 5 2.19 -1.72 62.29
CA SER A 5 3.37 -2.57 62.58
C SER A 5 3.32 -3.95 61.94
N ILE A 6 2.21 -4.37 61.35
CA ILE A 6 2.07 -5.73 60.77
C ILE A 6 2.43 -5.75 59.28
N VAL A 7 2.49 -4.60 58.59
CA VAL A 7 2.81 -4.54 57.14
C VAL A 7 4.32 -4.58 56.89
N LEU A 8 5.16 -4.35 57.90
CA LEU A 8 6.62 -4.28 57.72
C LEU A 8 7.35 -5.63 57.92
N ILE A 9 6.64 -6.67 58.34
CA ILE A 9 7.27 -8.00 58.59
C ILE A 9 7.14 -8.96 57.41
N ILE A 10 6.31 -8.64 56.40
CA ILE A 10 6.12 -9.51 55.23
C ILE A 10 7.13 -9.21 54.09
N ILE A 11 7.86 -8.09 54.14
CA ILE A 11 8.82 -7.70 53.11
C ILE A 11 10.26 -8.19 53.38
N LEU A 12 10.55 -8.72 54.58
CA LEU A 12 11.91 -9.14 54.98
C LEU A 12 12.13 -10.65 54.95
N GLY A 13 11.21 -11.44 54.44
CA GLY A 13 11.25 -12.90 54.42
C GLY A 13 11.62 -13.60 53.10
N ILE A 14 11.95 -12.87 52.03
CA ILE A 14 12.19 -13.47 50.68
C ILE A 14 13.61 -13.23 50.14
N THR A 15 14.59 -13.06 51.01
CA THR A 15 15.97 -12.86 50.55
C THR A 15 16.98 -13.86 51.08
N LEU A 16 16.63 -15.09 51.33
CA LEU A 16 17.65 -16.14 51.56
C LEU A 16 17.09 -17.54 51.26
N LEU A 17 16.82 -17.83 49.99
CA LEU A 17 16.89 -19.22 49.50
C LEU A 17 17.57 -19.27 48.15
N GLY A 18 18.85 -19.40 48.21
CA GLY A 18 19.67 -20.37 47.52
C GLY A 18 19.60 -20.40 46.02
N CYS A 19 20.51 -19.63 45.38
CA CYS A 19 21.05 -20.05 44.10
C CYS A 19 21.50 -21.52 44.21
N ARG A 20 20.69 -22.42 43.64
CA ARG A 20 21.23 -23.63 43.03
C ARG A 20 21.05 -23.46 41.52
N LEU A 21 22.16 -23.15 40.89
CA LEU A 21 22.34 -23.28 39.44
C LEU A 21 22.06 -24.72 39.06
N ASN A 22 20.86 -24.99 38.56
CA ASN A 22 20.63 -26.13 37.71
C ASN A 22 21.05 -25.71 36.31
N LYS A 23 22.26 -26.13 35.99
CA LYS A 23 22.79 -26.15 34.65
C LYS A 23 22.22 -27.40 34.02
N ASP A 24 21.04 -27.26 33.41
CA ASP A 24 20.57 -28.25 32.43
C ASP A 24 19.44 -27.66 31.57
N ASN A 25 19.67 -27.82 30.27
CA ASN A 25 18.71 -27.65 29.19
C ASN A 25 18.23 -26.23 28.84
N ASN A 26 19.14 -25.44 28.26
CA ASN A 26 18.79 -24.54 27.19
C ASN A 26 18.32 -25.36 25.96
N ASN A 27 17.20 -26.03 26.07
CA ASN A 27 16.34 -26.32 24.93
C ASN A 27 15.50 -25.07 24.67
N THR A 28 16.14 -23.99 24.30
CA THR A 28 15.52 -22.98 23.46
C THR A 28 15.20 -23.75 22.18
N GLN A 29 13.96 -24.17 22.01
CA GLN A 29 13.43 -24.47 20.69
C GLN A 29 13.75 -23.22 19.87
N GLN A 30 14.81 -23.28 19.06
CA GLN A 30 14.93 -22.45 17.90
C GLN A 30 13.68 -22.79 17.09
N MET A 31 12.65 -21.94 17.22
CA MET A 31 11.59 -21.90 16.24
C MET A 31 12.32 -21.71 14.93
N ASN A 32 12.36 -22.75 14.12
CA ASN A 32 12.98 -22.72 12.79
C ASN A 32 12.31 -21.55 12.07
N GLN A 33 13.00 -20.43 12.04
CA GLN A 33 12.54 -19.25 11.33
C GLN A 33 12.38 -19.66 9.87
N TYR A 34 11.18 -19.48 9.32
CA TYR A 34 10.89 -19.85 7.94
C TYR A 34 11.86 -19.12 6.99
N ASP A 35 12.58 -19.90 6.17
CA ASP A 35 13.57 -19.39 5.22
C ASP A 35 12.87 -18.95 3.92
N PHE A 36 12.46 -17.68 3.88
CA PHE A 36 11.80 -17.08 2.72
C PHE A 36 12.68 -17.15 1.46
N GLY A 37 14.01 -16.96 1.61
CA GLY A 37 14.95 -17.01 0.49
C GLY A 37 14.90 -18.35 -0.24
N LYS A 38 15.10 -19.46 0.50
CA LYS A 38 14.99 -20.81 -0.07
C LYS A 38 13.60 -21.13 -0.60
N ALA A 39 12.55 -20.58 0.02
CA ALA A 39 11.21 -20.80 -0.43
C ALA A 39 10.97 -20.14 -1.80
N TRP A 40 11.46 -18.92 -2.02
CA TRP A 40 11.39 -18.22 -3.31
C TRP A 40 12.27 -18.86 -4.38
N GLU A 41 13.49 -19.32 -4.06
CA GLU A 41 14.31 -20.12 -4.98
C GLU A 41 13.56 -21.36 -5.51
N LYS A 42 12.75 -21.97 -4.64
CA LYS A 42 11.91 -23.10 -5.05
C LYS A 42 10.75 -22.67 -5.95
N VAL A 43 10.13 -21.51 -5.70
CA VAL A 43 9.11 -20.91 -6.58
C VAL A 43 9.70 -20.68 -7.97
N ASP A 44 10.87 -20.04 -8.07
CA ASP A 44 11.55 -19.77 -9.33
C ASP A 44 11.89 -21.08 -10.11
N ALA A 45 12.32 -22.12 -9.39
CA ALA A 45 12.61 -23.40 -10.01
C ALA A 45 11.36 -24.09 -10.56
N LEU A 46 10.22 -23.98 -9.85
CA LEU A 46 8.93 -24.54 -10.27
C LEU A 46 8.37 -23.75 -11.47
N GLU A 47 8.52 -22.44 -11.47
CA GLU A 47 8.12 -21.58 -12.60
C GLU A 47 8.87 -21.94 -13.87
N LYS A 48 10.21 -22.09 -13.81
CA LYS A 48 11.05 -22.53 -14.93
C LYS A 48 10.67 -23.91 -15.48
N GLN A 49 10.10 -24.78 -14.63
CA GLN A 49 9.61 -26.11 -15.02
C GLN A 49 8.17 -26.07 -15.57
N GLY A 50 7.49 -24.94 -15.52
CA GLY A 50 6.07 -24.82 -15.91
C GLY A 50 5.11 -25.51 -14.94
N LEU A 51 5.54 -25.81 -13.71
CA LEU A 51 4.73 -26.51 -12.70
C LEU A 51 3.84 -25.51 -11.92
N VAL A 52 2.97 -24.81 -12.63
CA VAL A 52 2.20 -23.65 -12.16
C VAL A 52 1.39 -23.94 -10.89
N LYS A 53 0.70 -25.10 -10.82
CA LYS A 53 -0.10 -25.48 -9.63
C LYS A 53 0.78 -25.74 -8.41
N THR A 54 1.93 -26.39 -8.59
CA THR A 54 2.86 -26.69 -7.50
C THR A 54 3.53 -25.38 -7.02
N MET A 55 3.85 -24.48 -7.94
CA MET A 55 4.33 -23.13 -7.65
C MET A 55 3.31 -22.37 -6.79
N PHE A 56 2.04 -22.34 -7.18
CA PHE A 56 0.96 -21.71 -6.43
C PHE A 56 0.84 -22.25 -4.99
N ASN A 57 0.90 -23.56 -4.80
CA ASN A 57 0.88 -24.16 -3.47
C ASN A 57 2.08 -23.69 -2.61
N LYS A 58 3.27 -23.55 -3.22
CA LYS A 58 4.45 -23.05 -2.52
C LYS A 58 4.33 -21.57 -2.17
N VAL A 59 3.76 -20.76 -3.06
CA VAL A 59 3.46 -19.35 -2.79
C VAL A 59 2.43 -19.21 -1.65
N THR A 60 1.42 -20.08 -1.60
CA THR A 60 0.45 -20.11 -0.49
C THR A 60 1.12 -20.43 0.85
N GLU A 61 2.05 -21.38 0.88
CA GLU A 61 2.86 -21.66 2.08
C GLU A 61 3.70 -20.43 2.51
N ILE A 62 4.29 -19.70 1.56
CA ILE A 62 5.03 -18.45 1.84
C ILE A 62 4.09 -17.40 2.43
N HIS A 63 2.91 -17.21 1.83
CA HIS A 63 1.89 -16.27 2.29
C HIS A 63 1.49 -16.54 3.76
N GLU A 64 1.18 -17.80 4.09
CA GLU A 64 0.80 -18.19 5.46
C GLU A 64 1.93 -17.94 6.48
N ASN A 65 3.17 -18.23 6.10
CA ASN A 65 4.31 -17.98 6.97
C ASN A 65 4.62 -16.48 7.10
N ALA A 66 4.42 -15.69 6.06
CA ALA A 66 4.56 -14.23 6.10
C ALA A 66 3.53 -13.59 7.04
N LEU A 67 2.27 -14.04 7.00
CA LEU A 67 1.24 -13.63 7.95
C LEU A 67 1.62 -13.95 9.39
N LYS A 68 2.06 -15.18 9.66
CA LYS A 68 2.44 -15.64 11.02
C LYS A 68 3.64 -14.89 11.59
N SER A 69 4.60 -14.51 10.75
CA SER A 69 5.84 -13.85 11.16
C SER A 69 5.80 -12.32 11.08
N GLY A 70 4.72 -11.72 10.54
CA GLY A 70 4.63 -10.29 10.28
C GLY A 70 5.61 -9.82 9.19
N ALA A 71 6.02 -10.69 8.26
CA ALA A 71 6.94 -10.38 7.18
C ALA A 71 6.17 -9.69 6.01
N GLY A 72 5.85 -8.41 6.17
CA GLY A 72 4.94 -7.67 5.29
C GLY A 72 5.38 -7.61 3.82
N GLU A 73 6.68 -7.44 3.55
CA GLU A 73 7.21 -7.50 2.17
C GLU A 73 6.93 -8.86 1.53
N GLN A 74 7.19 -9.94 2.27
CA GLN A 74 6.98 -11.31 1.78
C GLN A 74 5.50 -11.62 1.57
N LEU A 75 4.63 -11.07 2.42
CA LEU A 75 3.18 -11.15 2.28
C LEU A 75 2.72 -10.50 0.97
N ILE A 76 3.14 -9.28 0.70
CA ILE A 76 2.76 -8.55 -0.52
C ILE A 76 3.28 -9.28 -1.76
N LYS A 77 4.54 -9.76 -1.74
CA LYS A 77 5.12 -10.54 -2.84
C LYS A 77 4.29 -11.81 -3.11
N ALA A 78 3.92 -12.54 -2.06
CA ALA A 78 3.11 -13.74 -2.19
C ALA A 78 1.71 -13.42 -2.76
N LEU A 79 1.05 -12.34 -2.30
CA LEU A 79 -0.24 -11.90 -2.85
C LEU A 79 -0.17 -11.56 -4.34
N ILE A 80 0.90 -10.89 -4.79
CA ILE A 80 1.12 -10.58 -6.20
C ILE A 80 1.22 -11.88 -7.01
N TYR A 81 2.01 -12.86 -6.57
CA TYR A 81 2.16 -14.14 -7.25
C TYR A 81 0.87 -14.96 -7.25
N GLN A 82 0.09 -14.94 -6.16
CA GLN A 82 -1.23 -15.58 -6.11
C GLN A 82 -2.20 -14.89 -7.09
N GLY A 83 -2.21 -13.57 -7.15
CA GLY A 83 -3.01 -12.81 -8.11
C GLY A 83 -2.65 -13.12 -9.56
N MET A 84 -1.36 -13.23 -9.87
CA MET A 84 -0.90 -13.68 -11.20
C MET A 84 -1.39 -15.07 -11.54
N TYR A 85 -1.38 -16.00 -10.59
CA TYR A 85 -1.92 -17.34 -10.81
C TYR A 85 -3.43 -17.30 -11.09
N HIS A 86 -4.20 -16.64 -10.21
CA HIS A 86 -5.65 -16.55 -10.37
C HIS A 86 -6.03 -15.92 -11.71
N THR A 87 -5.44 -14.79 -12.06
CA THR A 87 -5.77 -14.07 -13.31
C THR A 87 -5.40 -14.85 -14.58
N ASN A 88 -4.41 -15.74 -14.54
CA ASN A 88 -3.98 -16.52 -15.71
C ASN A 88 -4.69 -17.88 -15.83
N VAL A 89 -5.21 -18.43 -14.74
CA VAL A 89 -5.68 -19.84 -14.69
C VAL A 89 -7.18 -19.94 -14.44
N GLU A 90 -7.80 -18.95 -13.79
CA GLU A 90 -9.18 -19.04 -13.32
C GLU A 90 -10.09 -18.02 -14.03
N GLU A 91 -11.33 -18.40 -14.32
CA GLU A 91 -12.30 -17.56 -15.01
C GLU A 91 -12.61 -16.25 -14.25
N ASP A 92 -12.81 -16.34 -12.91
CA ASP A 92 -13.05 -15.21 -12.02
C ASP A 92 -11.76 -14.76 -11.31
N GLY A 93 -10.59 -14.98 -11.92
CA GLY A 93 -9.29 -14.83 -11.27
C GLY A 93 -9.01 -13.41 -10.76
N LEU A 94 -9.46 -12.38 -11.49
CA LEU A 94 -9.31 -10.99 -11.04
C LEU A 94 -10.15 -10.70 -9.79
N ILE A 95 -11.37 -11.24 -9.71
CA ILE A 95 -12.25 -11.06 -8.53
C ILE A 95 -11.61 -11.73 -7.32
N LYS A 96 -11.14 -12.96 -7.45
CA LYS A 96 -10.44 -13.67 -6.36
C LYS A 96 -9.18 -12.93 -5.90
N THR A 97 -8.47 -12.31 -6.84
CA THR A 97 -7.32 -11.47 -6.52
C THR A 97 -7.75 -10.26 -5.68
N ILE A 98 -8.80 -9.56 -6.09
CA ILE A 98 -9.35 -8.42 -5.34
C ILE A 98 -9.74 -8.85 -3.91
N GLU A 99 -10.53 -9.93 -3.76
CA GLU A 99 -10.96 -10.48 -2.47
C GLU A 99 -9.77 -10.83 -1.55
N SER A 100 -8.70 -11.39 -2.12
CA SER A 100 -7.48 -11.72 -1.37
C SER A 100 -6.75 -10.46 -0.88
N PHE A 101 -6.70 -9.41 -1.70
CA PHE A 101 -6.11 -8.12 -1.31
C PHE A 101 -6.96 -7.39 -0.28
N GLU A 102 -8.30 -7.40 -0.40
CA GLU A 102 -9.22 -6.84 0.58
C GLU A 102 -9.02 -7.48 1.95
N SER A 103 -9.04 -8.82 2.02
CA SER A 103 -8.83 -9.57 3.25
C SER A 103 -7.47 -9.29 3.90
N SER A 104 -6.43 -9.15 3.08
CA SER A 104 -5.08 -8.84 3.57
C SER A 104 -4.96 -7.41 4.06
N LEU A 105 -5.65 -6.47 3.42
CA LEU A 105 -5.68 -5.06 3.80
C LEU A 105 -6.29 -4.85 5.19
N GLU A 106 -7.31 -5.64 5.57
CA GLU A 106 -7.93 -5.57 6.90
C GLU A 106 -6.95 -5.91 8.03
N MET A 107 -5.99 -6.78 7.77
CA MET A 107 -5.00 -7.24 8.75
C MET A 107 -3.67 -6.48 8.68
N ALA A 108 -3.47 -5.67 7.64
CA ALA A 108 -2.20 -5.01 7.40
C ALA A 108 -1.99 -3.78 8.31
N SER A 109 -0.74 -3.57 8.69
CA SER A 109 -0.27 -2.34 9.36
C SER A 109 0.60 -1.52 8.41
N GLU A 110 0.85 -0.26 8.76
CA GLU A 110 1.75 0.59 7.99
C GLU A 110 3.22 0.14 8.14
N PRO A 111 4.02 0.31 7.10
CA PRO A 111 3.74 0.95 5.80
C PRO A 111 3.17 -0.01 4.73
N GLU A 112 3.10 -1.31 4.99
CA GLU A 112 2.61 -2.32 4.05
C GLU A 112 1.14 -2.10 3.68
N LYS A 113 0.35 -1.58 4.61
CA LYS A 113 -1.05 -1.20 4.36
C LYS A 113 -1.18 -0.18 3.23
N SER A 114 -0.33 0.84 3.22
CA SER A 114 -0.28 1.85 2.16
C SER A 114 0.04 1.24 0.79
N ILE A 115 0.94 0.26 0.73
CA ILE A 115 1.26 -0.47 -0.52
C ILE A 115 0.04 -1.26 -0.99
N LEU A 116 -0.61 -2.02 -0.09
CA LEU A 116 -1.80 -2.82 -0.42
C LEU A 116 -2.96 -1.93 -0.89
N GLN A 117 -3.17 -0.77 -0.27
CA GLN A 117 -4.18 0.20 -0.71
C GLN A 117 -3.93 0.66 -2.16
N SER A 118 -2.69 1.00 -2.50
CA SER A 118 -2.33 1.42 -3.86
C SER A 118 -2.51 0.30 -4.88
N LEU A 119 -2.17 -0.95 -4.53
CA LEU A 119 -2.34 -2.11 -5.41
C LEU A 119 -3.81 -2.48 -5.58
N LEU A 120 -4.59 -2.47 -4.50
CA LEU A 120 -6.03 -2.75 -4.57
C LEU A 120 -6.78 -1.68 -5.38
N ALA A 121 -6.39 -0.40 -5.25
CA ALA A 121 -6.92 0.68 -6.09
C ALA A 121 -6.71 0.40 -7.58
N GLU A 122 -5.52 -0.07 -7.97
CA GLU A 122 -5.22 -0.45 -9.34
C GLU A 122 -6.03 -1.67 -9.80
N LEU A 123 -6.22 -2.67 -8.93
CA LEU A 123 -7.03 -3.85 -9.25
C LEU A 123 -8.50 -3.47 -9.54
N TYR A 124 -9.09 -2.56 -8.79
CA TYR A 124 -10.44 -2.04 -9.09
C TYR A 124 -10.48 -1.28 -10.42
N ASP A 125 -9.45 -0.49 -10.73
CA ASP A 125 -9.36 0.20 -12.02
C ASP A 125 -9.20 -0.77 -13.19
N ILE A 126 -8.40 -1.83 -13.02
CA ILE A 126 -8.27 -2.92 -14.00
C ILE A 126 -9.63 -3.61 -14.20
N TYR A 127 -10.33 -3.93 -13.11
CA TYR A 127 -11.66 -4.57 -13.17
C TYR A 127 -12.68 -3.69 -13.91
N LEU A 128 -12.71 -2.40 -13.62
CA LEU A 128 -13.55 -1.44 -14.32
C LEU A 128 -13.25 -1.44 -15.81
N ASN A 129 -11.95 -1.34 -16.20
CA ASN A 129 -11.52 -1.30 -17.60
C ASN A 129 -11.92 -2.55 -18.38
N GLN A 130 -11.73 -3.73 -17.80
CA GLN A 130 -12.08 -5.00 -18.45
C GLN A 130 -13.58 -5.18 -18.61
N ASN A 131 -14.40 -4.51 -17.78
CA ASN A 131 -15.83 -4.68 -17.77
C ASN A 131 -16.62 -3.46 -18.26
N LEU A 132 -15.98 -2.42 -18.80
CA LEU A 132 -16.64 -1.18 -19.27
C LEU A 132 -17.84 -1.45 -20.18
N TRP A 133 -17.75 -2.44 -21.06
CA TRP A 133 -18.83 -2.81 -21.99
C TRP A 133 -20.09 -3.35 -21.29
N LYS A 134 -19.95 -3.95 -20.09
CA LYS A 134 -21.07 -4.47 -19.30
C LYS A 134 -21.87 -3.36 -18.63
N PHE A 135 -21.26 -2.18 -18.45
CA PHE A 135 -21.84 -1.07 -17.69
C PHE A 135 -22.68 -0.12 -18.53
N ASN A 136 -22.60 -0.19 -19.86
CA ASN A 136 -23.31 0.72 -20.78
C ASN A 136 -24.83 0.75 -20.60
N ASN A 137 -25.42 -0.25 -19.93
CA ASN A 137 -26.88 -0.38 -19.74
C ASN A 137 -27.30 -0.45 -18.27
N ARG A 138 -26.43 -0.15 -17.31
CA ARG A 138 -26.79 -0.18 -15.88
C ARG A 138 -27.07 1.23 -15.38
N SER A 139 -28.30 1.47 -14.93
CA SER A 139 -28.66 2.63 -14.14
C SER A 139 -27.97 2.59 -12.77
N GLN A 140 -27.73 3.78 -12.19
CA GLN A 140 -27.09 3.91 -10.88
C GLN A 140 -27.73 2.97 -9.85
N SER A 141 -26.90 2.15 -9.22
CA SER A 141 -27.27 1.36 -8.06
C SER A 141 -27.21 2.21 -6.78
N SER A 142 -27.71 1.65 -5.68
CA SER A 142 -27.72 2.29 -4.36
C SER A 142 -26.35 2.83 -3.94
N ASP A 143 -26.32 3.79 -3.00
CA ASP A 143 -25.08 4.31 -2.41
C ASP A 143 -24.32 3.25 -1.59
N GLN A 144 -24.96 2.13 -1.27
CA GLN A 144 -24.36 1.04 -0.51
C GLN A 144 -23.65 0.05 -1.44
N LEU A 145 -22.43 -0.34 -1.08
CA LEU A 145 -21.67 -1.36 -1.81
C LEU A 145 -22.30 -2.74 -1.58
N ASP A 146 -22.45 -3.48 -2.68
CA ASP A 146 -22.79 -4.89 -2.61
C ASP A 146 -21.57 -5.72 -2.21
N ALA A 147 -21.78 -6.87 -1.57
CA ALA A 147 -20.70 -7.79 -1.23
C ALA A 147 -20.01 -8.39 -2.47
N ASP A 148 -20.74 -8.47 -3.59
CA ASP A 148 -20.20 -8.96 -4.86
C ASP A 148 -19.85 -7.77 -5.77
N ILE A 149 -18.58 -7.59 -6.07
CA ILE A 149 -18.07 -6.54 -6.95
C ILE A 149 -18.72 -6.54 -8.34
N ARG A 150 -19.25 -7.68 -8.78
CA ARG A 150 -19.98 -7.80 -10.06
C ARG A 150 -21.25 -6.95 -10.10
N ASN A 151 -21.78 -6.60 -8.93
CA ASN A 151 -22.96 -5.74 -8.79
C ASN A 151 -22.62 -4.25 -8.64
N TRP A 152 -21.35 -3.90 -8.53
CA TRP A 152 -20.93 -2.52 -8.37
C TRP A 152 -21.13 -1.73 -9.66
N SER A 153 -21.48 -0.46 -9.51
CA SER A 153 -21.53 0.51 -10.61
C SER A 153 -20.10 1.01 -10.93
N PRO A 154 -19.90 1.56 -12.15
CA PRO A 154 -18.64 2.23 -12.50
C PRO A 154 -18.27 3.34 -11.52
N THR A 155 -19.24 4.11 -11.04
CA THR A 155 -19.04 5.17 -10.07
C THR A 155 -18.50 4.62 -8.75
N GLN A 156 -19.07 3.53 -8.24
CA GLN A 156 -18.60 2.88 -7.01
C GLN A 156 -17.16 2.36 -7.14
N LEU A 157 -16.81 1.77 -8.29
CA LEU A 157 -15.44 1.31 -8.56
C LEU A 157 -14.44 2.48 -8.58
N VAL A 158 -14.79 3.59 -9.26
CA VAL A 158 -13.95 4.79 -9.30
C VAL A 158 -13.83 5.42 -7.92
N ASP A 159 -14.91 5.49 -7.13
CA ASP A 159 -14.90 6.03 -5.77
C ASP A 159 -14.00 5.20 -4.85
N GLN A 160 -14.07 3.86 -4.93
CA GLN A 160 -13.20 2.99 -4.13
C GLN A 160 -11.73 3.11 -4.55
N SER A 161 -11.44 3.11 -5.87
CA SER A 161 -10.07 3.35 -6.37
C SER A 161 -9.53 4.71 -5.88
N THR A 162 -10.36 5.76 -5.97
CA THR A 162 -10.00 7.11 -5.51
C THR A 162 -9.67 7.13 -4.02
N LYS A 163 -10.56 6.56 -3.18
CA LYS A 163 -10.36 6.48 -1.73
C LYS A 163 -9.09 5.75 -1.37
N LEU A 164 -8.82 4.63 -2.02
CA LEU A 164 -7.65 3.80 -1.76
C LEU A 164 -6.35 4.47 -2.21
N TYR A 165 -6.32 5.12 -3.38
CA TYR A 165 -5.13 5.88 -3.79
C TYR A 165 -4.83 7.03 -2.84
N LEU A 166 -5.84 7.77 -2.36
CA LEU A 166 -5.64 8.83 -1.38
C LEU A 166 -5.21 8.27 -0.01
N ALA A 167 -5.81 7.17 0.42
CA ALA A 167 -5.43 6.50 1.66
C ALA A 167 -3.98 5.98 1.61
N SER A 168 -3.52 5.50 0.45
CA SER A 168 -2.17 4.95 0.28
C SER A 168 -1.05 5.97 0.50
N VAL A 169 -1.34 7.26 0.47
CA VAL A 169 -0.37 8.35 0.69
C VAL A 169 -0.60 9.11 1.99
N ALA A 170 -1.57 8.68 2.79
CA ALA A 170 -1.98 9.41 3.98
C ALA A 170 -1.09 9.15 5.22
N TYR A 171 -0.33 8.05 5.24
CA TYR A 171 0.54 7.74 6.37
C TYR A 171 1.76 8.66 6.41
N ASP A 172 1.86 9.46 7.44
CA ASP A 172 2.79 10.59 7.52
C ASP A 172 4.29 10.18 7.53
N GLN A 173 4.61 8.92 7.89
CA GLN A 173 5.99 8.44 7.94
C GLN A 173 6.48 7.82 6.62
N LEU A 174 5.68 7.76 5.56
CA LEU A 174 6.06 7.15 4.28
C LEU A 174 7.31 7.81 3.66
N HIS A 175 7.51 9.10 3.88
CA HIS A 175 8.70 9.83 3.41
C HIS A 175 10.01 9.37 4.08
N LYS A 176 9.95 8.63 5.21
CA LYS A 176 11.11 8.04 5.89
C LYS A 176 11.35 6.58 5.53
N VAL A 177 10.47 5.99 4.74
CA VAL A 177 10.58 4.59 4.34
C VAL A 177 11.30 4.52 3.00
N GLU A 178 12.54 4.01 3.04
CA GLU A 178 13.35 3.82 1.84
C GLU A 178 12.73 2.76 0.92
N VAL A 179 12.66 3.05 -0.38
CA VAL A 179 12.10 2.14 -1.38
C VAL A 179 12.91 0.85 -1.52
N ASP A 180 14.19 0.90 -1.20
CA ASP A 180 15.09 -0.26 -1.25
C ASP A 180 14.65 -1.40 -0.32
N LYS A 181 13.90 -1.10 0.74
CA LYS A 181 13.26 -2.12 1.58
C LYS A 181 12.32 -3.02 0.77
N TYR A 182 11.76 -2.50 -0.32
CA TYR A 182 10.77 -3.16 -1.18
C TYR A 182 11.29 -3.42 -2.60
N LYS A 183 12.61 -3.49 -2.78
CA LYS A 183 13.25 -3.67 -4.10
C LYS A 183 12.79 -4.92 -4.87
N GLU A 184 12.32 -5.94 -4.18
CA GLU A 184 11.76 -7.14 -4.80
C GLU A 184 10.34 -6.95 -5.33
N LEU A 185 9.63 -5.92 -4.85
CA LEU A 185 8.27 -5.56 -5.25
C LEU A 185 8.25 -4.40 -6.24
N ILE A 186 9.16 -3.46 -6.07
CA ILE A 186 9.20 -2.20 -6.80
C ILE A 186 10.40 -2.23 -7.75
N ARG A 187 10.11 -2.26 -9.05
CA ARG A 187 11.15 -2.07 -10.07
C ARG A 187 11.46 -0.58 -10.18
N THR A 188 12.60 -0.17 -9.67
CA THR A 188 13.13 1.17 -9.91
C THR A 188 13.71 1.25 -11.31
N ASN A 189 13.49 2.36 -12.01
CA ASN A 189 14.09 2.56 -13.32
C ASN A 189 15.59 2.86 -13.15
N GLU A 190 16.46 2.04 -13.73
CA GLU A 190 17.91 2.20 -13.66
C GLU A 190 18.40 3.54 -14.27
N THR A 191 17.57 4.19 -15.11
CA THR A 191 17.94 5.47 -15.75
C THR A 191 17.85 6.67 -14.82
N THR A 192 17.24 6.55 -13.65
CA THR A 192 17.08 7.63 -12.69
C THR A 192 17.41 7.20 -11.25
N PRO A 193 18.63 6.71 -10.99
CA PRO A 193 19.01 6.30 -9.65
C PRO A 193 18.96 7.51 -8.69
N GLY A 194 18.36 7.33 -7.53
CA GLY A 194 18.25 8.36 -6.48
C GLY A 194 17.10 9.34 -6.63
N ILE A 195 16.27 9.22 -7.67
CA ILE A 195 15.00 9.91 -7.78
C ILE A 195 13.88 8.98 -7.32
N ARG A 196 12.91 9.50 -6.54
CA ARG A 196 11.80 8.73 -5.96
C ARG A 196 12.29 7.61 -5.06
N HIS A 197 13.12 7.96 -4.08
CA HIS A 197 13.78 7.02 -3.21
C HIS A 197 12.96 6.61 -1.98
N THR A 198 11.85 7.31 -1.70
CA THR A 198 10.96 6.98 -0.59
C THR A 198 9.68 6.29 -1.05
N LEU A 199 9.05 5.57 -0.13
CA LEU A 199 7.77 4.92 -0.40
C LEU A 199 6.67 5.96 -0.69
N LEU A 200 6.72 7.15 -0.06
CA LEU A 200 5.83 8.25 -0.38
C LEU A 200 5.92 8.64 -1.86
N ASP A 201 7.13 8.77 -2.39
CA ASP A 201 7.34 9.15 -3.79
C ASP A 201 6.68 8.16 -4.75
N ILE A 202 6.93 6.87 -4.52
CA ILE A 202 6.36 5.82 -5.37
C ILE A 202 4.84 5.82 -5.31
N LEU A 203 4.26 5.82 -4.12
CA LEU A 203 2.80 5.73 -3.96
C LEU A 203 2.10 7.00 -4.45
N ALA A 204 2.66 8.18 -4.19
CA ALA A 204 2.09 9.44 -4.68
C ALA A 204 2.16 9.54 -6.21
N HIS A 205 3.25 9.14 -6.84
CA HIS A 205 3.32 9.12 -8.30
C HIS A 205 2.35 8.11 -8.94
N ARG A 206 2.11 6.95 -8.30
CA ARG A 206 1.06 6.03 -8.74
C ARG A 206 -0.33 6.66 -8.66
N ALA A 207 -0.64 7.35 -7.56
CA ALA A 207 -1.89 8.08 -7.41
C ALA A 207 -2.02 9.21 -8.44
N ILE A 208 -0.96 10.01 -8.65
CA ILE A 208 -0.92 11.06 -9.69
C ILE A 208 -1.19 10.47 -11.07
N GLN A 209 -0.57 9.35 -11.45
CA GLN A 209 -0.80 8.68 -12.72
C GLN A 209 -2.27 8.25 -12.88
N TYR A 210 -2.87 7.68 -11.85
CA TYR A 210 -4.28 7.33 -11.86
C TYR A 210 -5.16 8.56 -12.10
N PHE A 211 -4.94 9.65 -11.35
CA PHE A 211 -5.73 10.88 -11.49
C PHE A 211 -5.47 11.62 -12.81
N LYS A 212 -4.27 11.54 -13.39
CA LYS A 212 -3.97 12.07 -14.75
C LYS A 212 -4.57 11.20 -15.86
N GLY A 213 -4.67 9.89 -15.65
CA GLY A 213 -5.02 8.88 -16.67
C GLY A 213 -6.45 8.89 -17.20
N GLY A 214 -7.27 9.83 -16.83
CA GLY A 214 -8.45 10.22 -17.58
C GLY A 214 -9.58 9.21 -17.78
N LYS A 215 -10.26 8.78 -16.71
CA LYS A 215 -11.67 8.36 -16.81
C LYS A 215 -12.55 9.45 -16.20
N PRO A 216 -12.58 10.65 -16.84
CA PRO A 216 -13.07 11.88 -16.23
C PRO A 216 -14.56 11.92 -15.97
N PHE A 217 -15.33 11.17 -16.76
CA PHE A 217 -16.76 11.37 -16.86
C PHE A 217 -17.58 10.67 -15.77
N LEU A 218 -16.93 9.89 -14.90
CA LEU A 218 -17.68 9.09 -13.94
C LEU A 218 -17.92 9.79 -12.59
N VAL A 219 -17.09 10.73 -12.17
CA VAL A 219 -17.17 11.31 -10.81
C VAL A 219 -16.83 12.80 -10.72
N GLU A 220 -16.82 13.56 -11.82
CA GLU A 220 -16.63 15.01 -11.70
C GLU A 220 -17.91 15.65 -11.11
N SER A 221 -17.77 16.19 -9.88
CA SER A 221 -18.80 17.04 -9.30
C SER A 221 -19.04 18.28 -10.16
N ARG A 222 -20.23 18.87 -10.05
CA ARG A 222 -20.75 19.96 -10.90
C ARG A 222 -19.94 21.27 -10.91
N GLY A 223 -18.76 21.32 -10.25
CA GLY A 223 -17.86 22.46 -10.25
C GLY A 223 -16.72 22.28 -11.24
N ARG A 224 -16.55 23.20 -12.19
CA ARG A 224 -15.44 23.15 -13.14
C ARG A 224 -14.19 23.73 -12.47
N PHE A 225 -13.23 22.89 -12.13
CA PHE A 225 -11.91 23.35 -11.74
C PHE A 225 -11.20 23.89 -12.99
N ILE A 226 -10.83 25.17 -12.99
CA ILE A 226 -10.17 25.81 -14.14
C ILE A 226 -8.70 26.04 -13.79
N LEU A 227 -7.80 25.45 -14.55
CA LEU A 227 -6.35 25.63 -14.49
C LEU A 227 -5.96 26.95 -15.19
N ASN A 228 -6.36 28.10 -14.66
CA ASN A 228 -6.07 29.42 -15.26
C ASN A 228 -5.24 30.34 -14.35
N ASP A 229 -4.76 29.85 -13.21
CA ASP A 229 -3.94 30.63 -12.30
C ASP A 229 -2.46 30.52 -12.73
N GLU A 230 -1.85 31.63 -13.15
CA GLU A 230 -0.42 31.73 -13.52
C GLU A 230 0.49 31.26 -12.38
N LYS A 231 0.02 31.33 -11.11
CA LYS A 231 0.76 30.83 -9.94
C LYS A 231 1.01 29.32 -9.99
N LEU A 232 0.24 28.56 -10.77
CA LEU A 232 0.50 27.12 -10.98
C LEU A 232 1.87 26.89 -11.62
N PHE A 233 2.38 27.86 -12.38
CA PHE A 233 3.71 27.83 -13.01
C PHE A 233 4.79 28.53 -12.17
N ALA A 234 4.44 29.06 -10.99
CA ALA A 234 5.37 29.71 -10.11
C ALA A 234 6.46 28.75 -9.59
N ASN A 235 7.51 29.31 -9.01
CA ASN A 235 8.54 28.52 -8.35
C ASN A 235 7.95 27.64 -7.24
N ARG A 236 8.66 26.56 -6.89
CA ARG A 236 8.19 25.52 -5.95
C ARG A 236 7.73 26.04 -4.59
N LYS A 237 8.38 27.13 -4.07
CA LYS A 237 8.04 27.73 -2.77
C LYS A 237 6.73 28.52 -2.81
N GLU A 238 6.37 29.05 -3.96
CA GLU A 238 5.11 29.74 -4.18
C GLU A 238 4.00 28.74 -4.52
N PHE A 239 4.31 27.76 -5.38
CA PHE A 239 3.39 26.69 -5.74
C PHE A 239 2.88 25.93 -4.50
N GLU A 240 3.75 25.56 -3.57
CA GLU A 240 3.38 24.79 -2.38
C GLU A 240 2.39 25.55 -1.45
N LYS A 241 2.32 26.88 -1.57
CA LYS A 241 1.44 27.76 -0.76
C LYS A 241 0.08 28.04 -1.40
N ILE A 242 -0.14 27.65 -2.65
CA ILE A 242 -1.42 27.87 -3.32
C ILE A 242 -2.53 27.15 -2.55
N ARG A 243 -3.64 27.84 -2.31
CA ARG A 243 -4.86 27.27 -1.72
C ARG A 243 -5.88 27.04 -2.80
N PHE A 244 -6.31 25.80 -2.95
CA PHE A 244 -7.38 25.42 -3.85
C PHE A 244 -8.74 25.49 -3.14
N ASP A 245 -9.79 25.84 -3.89
CA ASP A 245 -11.14 25.83 -3.36
C ASP A 245 -11.52 24.43 -2.90
N GLN A 246 -11.96 24.31 -1.65
CA GLN A 246 -12.31 23.02 -1.03
C GLN A 246 -13.66 22.49 -1.52
N GLU A 247 -14.54 23.36 -2.01
CA GLU A 247 -15.86 22.95 -2.48
C GLU A 247 -15.82 22.29 -3.86
N VAL A 248 -14.71 22.48 -4.60
CA VAL A 248 -14.53 21.86 -5.92
C VAL A 248 -13.77 20.55 -5.78
N SER A 249 -14.45 19.44 -5.99
CA SER A 249 -13.80 18.13 -6.17
C SER A 249 -13.42 17.96 -7.64
N SER A 250 -12.12 17.84 -7.91
CA SER A 250 -11.59 17.67 -9.27
C SER A 250 -10.31 16.84 -9.21
N ARG A 251 -10.13 15.97 -10.20
CA ARG A 251 -8.91 15.16 -10.31
C ARG A 251 -7.68 16.02 -10.55
N GLN A 252 -7.80 17.09 -11.34
CA GLN A 252 -6.70 18.03 -11.54
C GLN A 252 -6.29 18.69 -10.22
N LYS A 253 -7.27 19.10 -9.40
CA LYS A 253 -7.00 19.60 -8.05
C LYS A 253 -6.26 18.55 -7.21
N THR A 254 -6.74 17.32 -7.20
CA THR A 254 -6.09 16.22 -6.45
C THR A 254 -4.64 15.99 -6.92
N VAL A 255 -4.38 16.02 -8.23
CA VAL A 255 -3.02 15.93 -8.77
C VAL A 255 -2.13 17.06 -8.26
N LEU A 256 -2.64 18.30 -8.27
CA LEU A 256 -1.89 19.45 -7.77
C LEU A 256 -1.63 19.39 -6.27
N GLU A 257 -2.60 18.94 -5.48
CA GLU A 257 -2.45 18.73 -4.04
C GLU A 257 -1.42 17.64 -3.71
N LEU A 258 -1.37 16.56 -4.50
CA LEU A 258 -0.34 15.52 -4.38
C LEU A 258 1.06 16.08 -4.71
N TYR A 259 1.20 16.86 -5.80
CA TYR A 259 2.46 17.54 -6.11
C TYR A 259 2.86 18.53 -5.01
N GLN A 260 1.92 19.27 -4.42
CA GLN A 260 2.22 20.16 -3.28
C GLN A 260 2.70 19.38 -2.05
N HIS A 261 2.06 18.21 -1.78
CA HIS A 261 2.46 17.36 -0.66
C HIS A 261 3.91 16.87 -0.82
N LEU A 262 4.26 16.32 -1.99
CA LEU A 262 5.63 15.89 -2.31
C LEU A 262 6.61 17.07 -2.27
N THR A 263 6.27 18.20 -2.89
CA THR A 263 7.12 19.39 -2.91
C THR A 263 7.45 19.88 -1.50
N ARG A 264 6.47 19.90 -0.60
CA ARG A 264 6.68 20.29 0.81
C ARG A 264 7.65 19.35 1.51
N LYS A 265 7.48 18.03 1.37
CA LYS A 265 8.38 17.05 1.99
C LYS A 265 9.83 17.20 1.49
N HIS A 266 10.03 17.32 0.19
CA HIS A 266 11.38 17.47 -0.37
C HIS A 266 11.99 18.85 -0.14
N LEU A 267 11.19 19.89 0.10
CA LEU A 267 11.70 21.20 0.57
C LEU A 267 12.21 21.08 2.01
N GLU A 268 11.51 20.38 2.89
CA GLU A 268 11.93 20.11 4.28
C GLU A 268 13.25 19.32 4.32
N GLU A 269 13.43 18.37 3.40
CA GLU A 269 14.63 17.53 3.28
C GLU A 269 15.76 18.17 2.46
N ASN A 270 15.51 19.32 1.81
CA ASN A 270 16.43 19.99 0.87
C ASN A 270 16.88 19.08 -0.30
N ASN A 271 16.02 18.19 -0.76
CA ASN A 271 16.31 17.25 -1.86
C ASN A 271 16.12 17.90 -3.23
N GLN A 272 17.20 18.46 -3.78
CA GLN A 272 17.13 19.23 -5.04
C GLN A 272 16.82 18.35 -6.27
N ALA A 273 17.24 17.08 -6.29
CA ALA A 273 17.00 16.17 -7.42
C ALA A 273 15.51 15.85 -7.55
N GLU A 274 14.86 15.50 -6.44
CA GLU A 274 13.43 15.23 -6.39
C GLU A 274 12.62 16.49 -6.70
N LEU A 275 13.01 17.62 -6.15
CA LEU A 275 12.35 18.90 -6.43
C LEU A 275 12.39 19.27 -7.90
N LEU A 276 13.48 18.94 -8.61
CA LEU A 276 13.57 19.15 -10.06
C LEU A 276 12.65 18.18 -10.84
N ASP A 277 12.62 16.90 -10.45
CA ASP A 277 11.71 15.90 -11.06
C ASP A 277 10.25 16.35 -10.89
N LEU A 278 9.88 16.80 -9.70
CA LEU A 278 8.53 17.29 -9.41
C LEU A 278 8.16 18.53 -10.25
N ASP A 279 9.08 19.51 -10.38
CA ASP A 279 8.81 20.70 -11.20
C ASP A 279 8.60 20.31 -12.66
N LEU A 280 9.43 19.42 -13.24
CA LEU A 280 9.28 18.95 -14.61
C LEU A 280 7.95 18.23 -14.83
N ASN A 281 7.58 17.32 -13.90
CA ASN A 281 6.34 16.55 -14.01
C ASN A 281 5.07 17.37 -13.75
N ARG A 282 5.18 18.46 -12.97
CA ARG A 282 4.06 19.38 -12.69
C ARG A 282 3.73 20.26 -13.88
N ILE A 283 4.75 20.69 -14.63
CA ILE A 283 4.61 21.64 -15.74
C ILE A 283 4.28 20.92 -17.07
N SER A 284 4.55 19.60 -17.17
CA SER A 284 4.23 18.76 -18.32
C SER A 284 2.77 18.29 -18.29
#